data_4a7bfe9922a9e3d8ad5169bf2c3684c3
#
_entry.id   4a7bfe9922a9e3d8ad5169bf2c3684c3
#
_cell.length_a   1.000
_cell.length_b   1.000
_cell.length_c   1.000
_cell.angle_alpha   90.00
_cell.angle_beta   90.00
_cell.angle_gamma   90.00
#
_symmetry.space_group_name_H-M   'P 1'
#
loop_
_entity.id
_entity.type
_entity.pdbx_description
1 polymer ?
#
loop_
_entity_poly.entity_id
_entity_poly.type
_entity_poly.pdbx_seq_one_letter_code
_entity_poly.pdbx_strand_id
1 'polypeptide(L)'
;MCAHSYAETYATLTRLGEHSPFRFTAQEAWAALESVRAATALVGLSPAQTFDAVRGYAQGEGCGARLYDRLIGEAAVTNDIRAIVTWNVRHMRGLFPALAVTTPNDFARARGKLAP
;
A
#
# COMPACT_ATOMS: atom_id res chain seq x y z
N MET A 1 0.78 3.63 -6.91
CA MET A 1 0.37 2.67 -5.85
C MET A 1 0.98 1.31 -6.15
N CYS A 2 1.30 0.55 -5.12
CA CYS A 2 1.87 -0.79 -5.30
C CYS A 2 0.88 -1.72 -6.03
N ALA A 3 1.40 -2.51 -6.99
CA ALA A 3 0.55 -3.34 -7.85
C ALA A 3 -0.36 -4.29 -7.07
N HIS A 4 0.17 -4.99 -6.08
CA HIS A 4 -0.67 -5.94 -5.32
C HIS A 4 -1.69 -5.25 -4.42
N SER A 5 -1.48 -3.98 -4.07
CA SER A 5 -2.44 -3.22 -3.29
C SER A 5 -3.75 -3.00 -4.03
N TYR A 6 -3.73 -2.99 -5.36
CA TYR A 6 -4.96 -2.96 -6.16
C TYR A 6 -5.81 -4.20 -5.91
N ALA A 7 -5.18 -5.36 -5.86
CA ALA A 7 -5.90 -6.61 -5.59
C ALA A 7 -6.52 -6.61 -4.19
N GLU A 8 -5.76 -6.19 -3.19
CA GLU A 8 -6.26 -6.11 -1.81
C GLU A 8 -7.39 -5.10 -1.68
N THR A 9 -7.25 -3.94 -2.32
CA THR A 9 -8.28 -2.90 -2.30
C THR A 9 -9.55 -3.37 -2.98
N TYR A 10 -9.43 -4.00 -4.15
CA TYR A 10 -10.59 -4.57 -4.85
C TYR A 10 -11.32 -5.58 -3.97
N ALA A 11 -10.58 -6.50 -3.37
CA ALA A 11 -11.16 -7.53 -2.50
C ALA A 11 -11.88 -6.89 -1.30
N THR A 12 -11.31 -5.85 -0.71
CA THR A 12 -11.91 -5.15 0.42
C THR A 12 -13.20 -4.43 0.01
N LEU A 13 -13.20 -3.73 -1.11
CA LEU A 13 -14.36 -2.96 -1.58
C LEU A 13 -15.54 -3.87 -1.98
N THR A 14 -15.24 -5.05 -2.47
CA THR A 14 -16.27 -5.97 -2.98
C THR A 14 -16.59 -7.11 -2.01
N ARG A 15 -16.00 -7.09 -0.81
CA ARG A 15 -16.21 -8.17 0.17
C ARG A 15 -17.67 -8.27 0.56
N LEU A 16 -18.22 -9.48 0.46
CA LEU A 16 -19.58 -9.78 0.87
C LEU A 16 -19.62 -10.07 2.38
N GLY A 17 -20.73 -9.74 3.01
CA GLY A 17 -20.95 -10.03 4.43
C GLY A 17 -21.60 -8.88 5.17
N GLU A 18 -22.29 -9.21 6.27
CA GLU A 18 -23.06 -8.23 7.07
C GLU A 18 -22.15 -7.19 7.71
N HIS A 19 -20.92 -7.53 8.02
CA HIS A 19 -19.99 -6.65 8.72
C HIS A 19 -19.03 -5.91 7.79
N SER A 20 -19.18 -6.07 6.48
CA SER A 20 -18.35 -5.32 5.54
C SER A 20 -18.79 -3.86 5.51
N PRO A 21 -17.87 -2.90 5.71
CA PRO A 21 -18.20 -1.48 5.65
C PRO A 21 -18.45 -0.99 4.22
N PHE A 22 -18.09 -1.78 3.22
CA PHE A 22 -18.22 -1.42 1.80
C PHE A 22 -19.20 -2.33 1.09
N ARG A 23 -19.96 -1.76 0.14
CA ARG A 23 -20.97 -2.46 -0.65
C ARG A 23 -20.79 -2.19 -2.13
N PHE A 24 -19.55 -2.12 -2.59
CA PHE A 24 -19.26 -1.82 -3.98
C PHE A 24 -19.57 -3.02 -4.87
N THR A 25 -20.17 -2.75 -6.03
CA THR A 25 -20.22 -3.74 -7.10
C THR A 25 -18.82 -3.90 -7.72
N ALA A 26 -18.62 -4.95 -8.49
CA ALA A 26 -17.35 -5.15 -9.21
C ALA A 26 -17.03 -3.95 -10.12
N GLN A 27 -18.02 -3.43 -10.82
CA GLN A 27 -17.84 -2.27 -11.70
C GLN A 27 -17.48 -1.00 -10.94
N GLU A 28 -18.15 -0.75 -9.81
CA GLU A 28 -17.85 0.41 -8.98
C GLU A 28 -16.44 0.34 -8.40
N ALA A 29 -16.05 -0.84 -7.90
CA ALA A 29 -14.70 -1.04 -7.37
C ALA A 29 -13.65 -0.85 -8.46
N TRP A 30 -13.87 -1.39 -9.65
CA TRP A 30 -12.95 -1.23 -10.77
C TRP A 30 -12.82 0.22 -11.19
N ALA A 31 -13.93 0.96 -11.28
CA ALA A 31 -13.92 2.38 -11.61
C ALA A 31 -13.10 3.19 -10.60
N ALA A 32 -13.22 2.88 -9.32
CA ALA A 32 -12.42 3.52 -8.27
C ALA A 32 -10.93 3.25 -8.46
N LEU A 33 -10.57 2.00 -8.77
CA LEU A 33 -9.17 1.64 -9.02
C LEU A 33 -8.60 2.31 -10.27
N GLU A 34 -9.40 2.42 -11.33
CA GLU A 34 -8.98 3.13 -12.54
C GLU A 34 -8.68 4.60 -12.26
N SER A 35 -9.48 5.24 -11.41
CA SER A 35 -9.25 6.63 -11.01
C SER A 35 -7.92 6.78 -10.28
N VAL A 36 -7.60 5.87 -9.38
CA VAL A 36 -6.32 5.87 -8.67
C VAL A 36 -5.18 5.62 -9.65
N ARG A 37 -5.35 4.66 -10.56
CA ARG A 37 -4.32 4.32 -11.55
C ARG A 37 -3.99 5.49 -12.48
N ALA A 38 -5.01 6.26 -12.86
CA ALA A 38 -4.82 7.43 -13.70
C ALA A 38 -4.04 8.54 -13.00
N ALA A 39 -4.16 8.63 -11.68
CA ALA A 39 -3.55 9.69 -10.88
C ALA A 39 -2.18 9.31 -10.29
N THR A 40 -1.78 8.05 -10.34
CA THR A 40 -0.56 7.55 -9.69
C THR A 40 0.22 6.61 -10.60
N ALA A 41 1.52 6.46 -10.30
CA ALA A 41 2.34 5.47 -10.97
C ALA A 41 2.07 4.08 -10.40
N LEU A 42 2.15 3.07 -11.27
CA LEU A 42 2.08 1.67 -10.86
C LEU A 42 3.49 1.20 -10.51
N VAL A 43 3.67 0.73 -9.30
CA VAL A 43 4.95 0.22 -8.82
C VAL A 43 4.80 -1.18 -8.24
N GLY A 44 5.90 -1.91 -8.12
CA GLY A 44 5.88 -3.24 -7.55
C GLY A 44 7.27 -3.85 -7.52
N LEU A 45 7.33 -5.08 -7.08
CA LEU A 45 8.54 -5.90 -7.05
C LEU A 45 8.49 -6.91 -8.19
N SER A 46 9.64 -7.20 -8.77
CA SER A 46 9.76 -8.32 -9.71
C SER A 46 9.55 -9.64 -8.96
N PRO A 47 9.33 -10.75 -9.67
CA PRO A 47 9.25 -12.06 -9.02
C PRO A 47 10.48 -12.37 -8.15
N ALA A 48 11.67 -12.09 -8.64
CA ALA A 48 12.91 -12.32 -7.88
C ALA A 48 12.98 -11.42 -6.65
N GLN A 49 12.65 -10.14 -6.79
CA GLN A 49 12.64 -9.19 -5.67
C GLN A 49 11.62 -9.58 -4.61
N THR A 50 10.45 -10.05 -5.03
CA THR A 50 9.41 -10.53 -4.11
C THR A 50 9.93 -11.74 -3.31
N PHE A 51 10.52 -12.70 -3.99
CA PHE A 51 11.08 -13.88 -3.33
C PHE A 51 12.18 -13.49 -2.33
N ASP A 52 13.06 -12.57 -2.71
CA ASP A 52 14.13 -12.11 -1.84
C ASP A 52 13.59 -11.36 -0.61
N ALA A 53 12.53 -10.60 -0.77
CA ALA A 53 11.89 -9.92 0.36
C ALA A 53 11.30 -10.93 1.35
N VAL A 54 10.69 -12.00 0.86
CA VAL A 54 10.17 -13.08 1.71
C VAL A 54 11.32 -13.77 2.43
N ARG A 55 12.43 -14.04 1.73
CA ARG A 55 13.63 -14.64 2.33
C ARG A 55 14.16 -13.77 3.47
N GLY A 56 14.31 -12.47 3.23
CA GLY A 56 14.79 -11.54 4.26
C GLY A 56 13.88 -11.48 5.47
N TYR A 57 12.57 -11.51 5.24
CA TYR A 57 11.58 -11.52 6.31
C TYR A 57 11.69 -12.79 7.16
N ALA A 58 11.87 -13.94 6.51
CA ALA A 58 12.04 -15.23 7.20
C ALA A 58 13.36 -15.28 7.98
N GLN A 59 14.44 -14.76 7.40
CA GLN A 59 15.74 -14.70 8.09
C GLN A 59 15.69 -13.83 9.35
N GLY A 60 14.84 -12.81 9.37
CA GLY A 60 14.59 -11.99 10.55
C GLY A 60 13.51 -12.58 11.48
N GLU A 61 13.15 -13.84 11.26
CA GLU A 61 12.15 -14.56 12.07
C GLU A 61 10.77 -13.90 12.04
N GLY A 62 10.45 -13.20 10.95
CA GLY A 62 9.15 -12.58 10.74
C GLY A 62 8.06 -13.61 10.54
N CYS A 63 6.87 -13.29 11.01
CA CYS A 63 5.70 -14.16 10.90
C CYS A 63 4.45 -13.40 10.50
N GLY A 64 3.55 -14.09 9.79
CA GLY A 64 2.19 -13.62 9.56
C GLY A 64 2.05 -12.51 8.53
N ALA A 65 0.93 -11.83 8.61
CA ALA A 65 0.46 -10.91 7.59
C ALA A 65 1.26 -9.59 7.50
N ARG A 66 2.14 -9.32 8.46
CA ARG A 66 3.04 -8.16 8.39
C ARG A 66 4.00 -8.23 7.20
N LEU A 67 4.16 -9.42 6.63
CA LEU A 67 4.90 -9.60 5.39
C LEU A 67 4.35 -8.71 4.26
N TYR A 68 3.03 -8.56 4.17
CA TYR A 68 2.43 -7.73 3.10
C TYR A 68 2.82 -6.27 3.22
N ASP A 69 2.88 -5.73 4.44
CA ASP A 69 3.38 -4.37 4.69
C ASP A 69 4.85 -4.26 4.32
N ARG A 70 5.63 -5.31 4.61
CA ARG A 70 7.04 -5.38 4.21
C ARG A 70 7.19 -5.30 2.70
N LEU A 71 6.33 -5.98 1.94
CA LEU A 71 6.37 -5.95 0.48
C LEU A 71 6.06 -4.56 -0.07
N ILE A 72 5.11 -3.85 0.54
CA ILE A 72 4.77 -2.47 0.16
C ILE A 72 5.99 -1.56 0.36
N GLY A 73 6.64 -1.63 1.51
CA GLY A 73 7.82 -0.83 1.81
C GLY A 73 9.01 -1.16 0.93
N GLU A 74 9.23 -2.45 0.64
CA GLU A 74 10.30 -2.87 -0.28
C GLU A 74 10.04 -2.36 -1.70
N ALA A 75 8.79 -2.37 -2.15
CA ALA A 75 8.43 -1.80 -3.44
C ALA A 75 8.71 -0.29 -3.48
N ALA A 76 8.45 0.42 -2.39
CA ALA A 76 8.76 1.85 -2.29
C ALA A 76 10.27 2.09 -2.38
N VAL A 77 11.06 1.37 -1.60
CA VAL A 77 12.52 1.50 -1.60
C VAL A 77 13.11 1.20 -2.97
N THR A 78 12.69 0.09 -3.58
CA THR A 78 13.19 -0.36 -4.88
C THR A 78 12.88 0.64 -6.01
N ASN A 79 11.77 1.36 -5.89
CA ASN A 79 11.33 2.30 -6.92
C ASN A 79 11.62 3.77 -6.55
N ASP A 80 12.53 4.02 -5.61
CA ASP A 80 12.93 5.35 -5.15
C ASP A 80 11.76 6.22 -4.66
N ILE A 81 10.76 5.59 -4.11
CA ILE A 81 9.64 6.28 -3.48
C ILE A 81 10.03 6.59 -2.04
N ARG A 82 9.87 7.84 -1.62
CA ARG A 82 10.36 8.33 -0.34
C ARG A 82 9.29 8.44 0.74
N ALA A 83 8.03 8.28 0.37
CA ALA A 83 6.92 8.45 1.30
C ALA A 83 5.88 7.36 1.12
N ILE A 84 5.33 6.90 2.22
CA ILE A 84 4.21 5.96 2.24
C ILE A 84 3.02 6.64 2.91
N VAL A 85 1.86 6.56 2.27
CA VAL A 85 0.60 7.05 2.83
C VAL A 85 -0.19 5.85 3.32
N THR A 86 -0.47 5.81 4.61
CA THR A 86 -1.13 4.66 5.23
C THR A 86 -1.83 5.07 6.52
N TRP A 87 -2.88 4.35 6.90
CA TRP A 87 -3.47 4.49 8.22
C TRP A 87 -2.64 3.78 9.30
N ASN A 88 -1.81 2.81 8.92
CA ASN A 88 -1.00 2.02 9.84
C ASN A 88 0.40 2.63 10.01
N VAL A 89 0.45 3.90 10.39
CA VAL A 89 1.67 4.70 10.44
C VAL A 89 2.71 4.10 11.39
N ARG A 90 2.27 3.73 12.59
CA ARG A 90 3.18 3.22 13.62
C ARG A 90 3.93 1.98 13.16
N HIS A 91 3.22 1.05 12.56
CA HIS A 91 3.81 -0.20 12.08
C HIS A 91 4.79 0.05 10.92
N MET A 92 4.38 0.84 9.93
CA MET A 92 5.21 1.14 8.77
C MET A 92 6.46 1.93 9.14
N ARG A 93 6.38 2.85 10.10
CA ARG A 93 7.56 3.58 10.61
C ARG A 93 8.56 2.64 11.26
N GLY A 94 8.07 1.65 11.98
CA GLY A 94 8.94 0.64 12.60
C GLY A 94 9.67 -0.22 11.58
N LEU A 95 9.01 -0.56 10.47
CA LEU A 95 9.60 -1.38 9.41
C LEU A 95 10.57 -0.60 8.53
N PHE A 96 10.27 0.66 8.24
CA PHE A 96 11.02 1.49 7.29
C PHE A 96 11.30 2.88 7.87
N PRO A 97 12.22 2.97 8.86
CA PRO A 97 12.50 4.26 9.51
C PRO A 97 13.06 5.33 8.57
N ALA A 98 13.63 4.92 7.42
CA ALA A 98 14.18 5.87 6.45
C ALA A 98 13.11 6.48 5.53
N LEU A 99 11.90 5.93 5.51
CA LEU A 99 10.82 6.46 4.68
C LEU A 99 9.96 7.44 5.48
N ALA A 100 9.45 8.46 4.80
CA ALA A 100 8.43 9.32 5.37
C ALA A 100 7.11 8.56 5.36
N VAL A 101 6.49 8.40 6.52
CA VAL A 101 5.22 7.69 6.66
C VAL A 101 4.18 8.65 7.21
N THR A 102 3.07 8.79 6.53
CA THR A 102 2.04 9.76 6.88
C THR A 102 0.65 9.17 6.68
N THR A 103 -0.34 9.74 7.36
CA THR A 103 -1.73 9.37 7.16
C THR A 103 -2.29 10.05 5.90
N PRO A 104 -3.38 9.51 5.31
CA PRO A 104 -4.04 10.20 4.20
C PRO A 104 -4.46 11.63 4.53
N ASN A 105 -4.92 11.88 5.76
CA ASN A 105 -5.34 13.22 6.18
C ASN A 105 -4.16 14.19 6.23
N ASP A 106 -3.05 13.77 6.82
CA ASP A 106 -1.85 14.62 6.93
C ASP A 106 -1.23 14.87 5.56
N PHE A 107 -1.23 13.86 4.70
CA PHE A 107 -0.75 13.98 3.33
C PHE A 107 -1.59 15.00 2.55
N ALA A 108 -2.91 14.90 2.65
CA ALA A 108 -3.82 15.84 1.98
C ALA A 108 -3.62 17.27 2.47
N ARG A 109 -3.44 17.47 3.79
CA ARG A 109 -3.17 18.78 4.37
C ARG A 109 -1.85 19.38 3.87
N ALA A 110 -0.80 18.56 3.82
CA ALA A 110 0.49 19.01 3.32
C ALA A 110 0.41 19.43 1.85
N ARG A 111 -0.31 18.67 1.03
CA ARG A 111 -0.53 19.01 -0.38
C ARG A 111 -1.36 20.28 -0.53
N GLY A 112 -2.39 20.43 0.31
CA GLY A 112 -3.23 21.64 0.31
C GLY A 112 -2.43 22.91 0.62
N LYS A 113 -1.42 22.83 1.48
CA LYS A 113 -0.54 23.95 1.79
C LYS A 113 0.41 24.29 0.64
N LEU A 114 0.70 23.34 -0.23
CA LEU A 114 1.59 23.53 -1.37
C LEU A 114 0.82 23.90 -2.65
N ALA A 115 -0.50 23.77 -2.66
CA ALA A 115 -1.33 24.16 -3.78
C ALA A 115 -1.37 25.69 -3.90
N PRO A 116 -1.24 26.24 -5.12
CA PRO A 116 -1.34 27.69 -5.34
C PRO A 116 -2.75 28.23 -5.10
#